data_124a9a8e6f5e02de5a817783a5cfabbc
#
_entry.id   124a9a8e6f5e02de5a817783a5cfabbc
#
_cell.length_a   1.000
_cell.length_b   1.000
_cell.length_c   1.000
_cell.angle_alpha   90.00
_cell.angle_beta   90.00
_cell.angle_gamma   90.00
#
_symmetry.space_group_name_H-M   'P 1'
#
loop_
_entity.id
_entity.type
_entity.pdbx_description
1 polymer ?
#
loop_
_entity_poly.entity_id
_entity_poly.type
_entity_poly.pdbx_seq_one_letter_code
_entity_poly.pdbx_strand_id
1 'polypeptide(L)'
;LGDVYKRQAFGHFLAQLRREKGMTQKELAATLYVSDKAVSKWERGLSVPDISLLVPLAEQLNVTVAELLQGRRVEEEQRFTREETEDLIRKALTFSAEPPERRQARTKKYLPVYVICCVLGVAEALAVWAAGLADIEGALALLIIGVVFGVVYGAYAMFWMAETLPRYYDENRICNFAQGAFHIHIPGIYYNNRNWKHVLRAFRVWSMMSLVLVPPCTAGAVFVERTTGWQVWVAVLVVYIASLF
;
A
#
# COMPACT_ATOMS: atom_id res chain seq x y z
N LEU A 1 -17.79 -22.42 -7.06
CA LEU A 1 -17.71 -23.70 -6.32
C LEU A 1 -16.27 -24.15 -6.05
N GLY A 2 -15.33 -24.01 -7.01
CA GLY A 2 -13.93 -24.46 -6.85
C GLY A 2 -13.14 -23.72 -5.76
N ASP A 3 -13.39 -22.42 -5.56
CA ASP A 3 -12.63 -21.60 -4.59
C ASP A 3 -13.03 -21.87 -3.14
N VAL A 4 -14.28 -22.22 -2.90
CA VAL A 4 -14.77 -22.59 -1.56
C VAL A 4 -14.17 -23.93 -1.14
N TYR A 5 -14.14 -24.90 -2.06
CA TYR A 5 -13.56 -26.20 -1.79
C TYR A 5 -12.05 -26.12 -1.48
N LYS A 6 -11.31 -25.31 -2.22
CA LYS A 6 -9.87 -25.10 -1.98
C LYS A 6 -9.58 -24.44 -0.62
N ARG A 7 -10.40 -23.47 -0.21
CA ARG A 7 -10.25 -22.83 1.12
C ARG A 7 -10.55 -23.81 2.25
N GLN A 8 -11.52 -24.68 2.08
CA GLN A 8 -11.83 -25.72 3.07
C GLN A 8 -10.69 -26.73 3.17
N ALA A 9 -10.15 -27.20 2.04
CA ALA A 9 -9.00 -28.13 2.03
C ALA A 9 -7.79 -27.50 2.73
N PHE A 10 -7.45 -26.26 2.40
CA PHE A 10 -6.41 -25.49 3.08
C PHE A 10 -6.65 -25.43 4.58
N GLY A 11 -7.86 -25.03 5.01
CA GLY A 11 -8.18 -24.86 6.42
C GLY A 11 -8.12 -26.16 7.22
N HIS A 12 -8.64 -27.25 6.67
CA HIS A 12 -8.54 -28.58 7.27
C HIS A 12 -7.10 -29.06 7.42
N PHE A 13 -6.31 -28.88 6.38
CA PHE A 13 -4.90 -29.27 6.39
C PHE A 13 -4.09 -28.44 7.39
N LEU A 14 -4.33 -27.12 7.46
CA LEU A 14 -3.74 -26.24 8.45
C LEU A 14 -4.06 -26.70 9.89
N ALA A 15 -5.32 -27.01 10.17
CA ALA A 15 -5.74 -27.49 11.49
C ALA A 15 -5.11 -28.83 11.85
N GLN A 16 -4.96 -29.73 10.87
CA GLN A 16 -4.29 -31.00 11.04
C GLN A 16 -2.82 -30.80 11.41
N LEU A 17 -2.05 -30.03 10.61
CA LEU A 17 -0.63 -29.79 10.83
C LEU A 17 -0.36 -29.12 12.19
N ARG A 18 -1.18 -28.15 12.58
CA ARG A 18 -1.08 -27.52 13.89
C ARG A 18 -1.26 -28.55 15.02
N ARG A 19 -2.26 -29.41 14.91
CA ARG A 19 -2.52 -30.46 15.92
C ARG A 19 -1.40 -31.52 15.95
N GLU A 20 -0.85 -31.89 14.82
CA GLU A 20 0.34 -32.78 14.73
C GLU A 20 1.54 -32.20 15.49
N LYS A 21 1.67 -30.87 15.50
CA LYS A 21 2.69 -30.15 16.28
C LYS A 21 2.32 -29.90 17.75
N GLY A 22 1.14 -30.34 18.18
CA GLY A 22 0.66 -30.13 19.55
C GLY A 22 0.35 -28.68 19.91
N MET A 23 0.22 -27.78 18.92
CA MET A 23 0.00 -26.37 19.12
C MET A 23 -1.49 -26.04 19.24
N THR A 24 -1.83 -25.06 20.12
CA THR A 24 -3.13 -24.41 20.15
C THR A 24 -3.24 -23.34 19.05
N GLN A 25 -4.46 -22.93 18.70
CA GLN A 25 -4.66 -21.81 17.76
C GLN A 25 -4.01 -20.52 18.26
N LYS A 26 -4.00 -20.30 19.57
CA LYS A 26 -3.39 -19.14 20.22
C LYS A 26 -1.87 -19.16 20.11
N GLU A 27 -1.24 -20.30 20.28
CA GLU A 27 0.21 -20.45 20.14
C GLU A 27 0.66 -20.24 18.70
N LEU A 28 -0.03 -20.84 17.73
CA LEU A 28 0.27 -20.60 16.31
C LEU A 28 0.04 -19.12 15.93
N ALA A 29 -0.99 -18.48 16.44
CA ALA A 29 -1.25 -17.06 16.22
C ALA A 29 -0.13 -16.19 16.79
N ALA A 30 0.38 -16.51 17.99
CA ALA A 30 1.47 -15.79 18.62
C ALA A 30 2.78 -15.84 17.81
N THR A 31 3.11 -17.00 17.22
CA THR A 31 4.32 -17.14 16.38
C THR A 31 4.26 -16.34 15.08
N LEU A 32 3.04 -16.10 14.59
CA LEU A 32 2.81 -15.35 13.34
C LEU A 32 2.42 -13.88 13.60
N TYR A 33 2.39 -13.45 14.85
CA TYR A 33 1.96 -12.09 15.25
C TYR A 33 0.56 -11.72 14.76
N VAL A 34 -0.36 -12.69 14.76
CA VAL A 34 -1.77 -12.51 14.37
C VAL A 34 -2.71 -12.84 15.53
N SER A 35 -4.00 -12.60 15.36
CA SER A 35 -5.00 -12.99 16.38
C SER A 35 -5.35 -14.47 16.27
N ASP A 36 -5.70 -15.09 17.39
CA ASP A 36 -6.25 -16.45 17.48
C ASP A 36 -7.53 -16.61 16.62
N LYS A 37 -8.32 -15.53 16.52
CA LYS A 37 -9.51 -15.46 15.66
C LYS A 37 -9.16 -15.56 14.16
N ALA A 38 -8.01 -15.02 13.75
CA ALA A 38 -7.56 -15.13 12.37
C ALA A 38 -7.24 -16.59 12.04
N VAL A 39 -6.44 -17.25 12.88
CA VAL A 39 -6.13 -18.69 12.72
C VAL A 39 -7.39 -19.54 12.72
N SER A 40 -8.34 -19.28 13.64
CA SER A 40 -9.63 -19.97 13.68
C SER A 40 -10.44 -19.81 12.38
N LYS A 41 -10.43 -18.63 11.76
CA LYS A 41 -11.10 -18.39 10.47
C LYS A 41 -10.43 -19.13 9.32
N TRP A 42 -9.09 -19.16 9.31
CA TRP A 42 -8.33 -19.90 8.31
C TRP A 42 -8.63 -21.40 8.38
N GLU A 43 -8.61 -21.97 9.58
CA GLU A 43 -8.91 -23.41 9.79
C GLU A 43 -10.34 -23.81 9.39
N ARG A 44 -11.30 -22.86 9.50
CA ARG A 44 -12.68 -23.09 9.05
C ARG A 44 -12.90 -22.77 7.57
N GLY A 45 -11.86 -22.36 6.82
CA GLY A 45 -11.97 -22.00 5.42
C GLY A 45 -12.75 -20.70 5.16
N LEU A 46 -12.99 -19.87 6.19
CA LEU A 46 -13.71 -18.61 6.07
C LEU A 46 -12.85 -17.49 5.50
N SER A 47 -11.54 -17.57 5.70
CA SER A 47 -10.53 -16.68 5.12
C SER A 47 -9.24 -17.46 4.88
N VAL A 48 -8.32 -16.88 4.12
CA VAL A 48 -6.96 -17.39 3.94
C VAL A 48 -5.97 -16.39 4.52
N PRO A 49 -4.76 -16.84 4.95
CA PRO A 49 -3.69 -15.94 5.35
C PRO A 49 -3.31 -14.99 4.21
N ASP A 50 -2.73 -13.84 4.57
CA ASP A 50 -2.06 -12.98 3.61
C ASP A 50 -0.84 -13.70 3.02
N ILE A 51 -0.47 -13.36 1.77
CA ILE A 51 0.64 -13.99 1.07
C ILE A 51 1.96 -13.84 1.82
N SER A 52 2.14 -12.75 2.54
CA SER A 52 3.31 -12.49 3.38
C SER A 52 3.43 -13.45 4.57
N LEU A 53 2.31 -14.03 4.99
CA LEU A 53 2.25 -14.99 6.11
C LEU A 53 2.39 -16.44 5.66
N LEU A 54 2.28 -16.72 4.36
CA LEU A 54 2.34 -18.11 3.86
C LEU A 54 3.69 -18.76 4.09
N VAL A 55 4.79 -18.02 3.90
CA VAL A 55 6.15 -18.54 4.12
C VAL A 55 6.40 -18.79 5.62
N PRO A 56 6.21 -17.81 6.53
CA PRO A 56 6.35 -18.06 7.97
C PRO A 56 5.43 -19.18 8.48
N LEU A 57 4.22 -19.28 7.96
CA LEU A 57 3.26 -20.31 8.34
C LEU A 57 3.72 -21.71 7.90
N ALA A 58 4.23 -21.83 6.66
CA ALA A 58 4.76 -23.08 6.12
C ALA A 58 6.00 -23.53 6.91
N GLU A 59 6.91 -22.62 7.23
CA GLU A 59 8.09 -22.89 8.07
C GLU A 59 7.70 -23.36 9.47
N GLN A 60 6.75 -22.68 10.12
CA GLN A 60 6.26 -23.06 11.44
C GLN A 60 5.63 -24.46 11.44
N LEU A 61 4.96 -24.85 10.37
CA LEU A 61 4.28 -26.13 10.26
C LEU A 61 5.14 -27.23 9.62
N ASN A 62 6.38 -26.88 9.20
CA ASN A 62 7.33 -27.79 8.57
C ASN A 62 6.77 -28.44 7.28
N VAL A 63 6.19 -27.61 6.43
CA VAL A 63 5.67 -27.96 5.11
C VAL A 63 6.10 -26.90 4.10
N THR A 64 6.00 -27.22 2.82
CA THR A 64 6.18 -26.23 1.76
C THR A 64 4.93 -25.36 1.59
N VAL A 65 5.11 -24.14 1.06
CA VAL A 65 3.98 -23.27 0.72
C VAL A 65 3.05 -23.96 -0.30
N ALA A 66 3.60 -24.76 -1.21
CA ALA A 66 2.83 -25.50 -2.18
C ALA A 66 1.91 -26.54 -1.53
N GLU A 67 2.40 -27.32 -0.57
CA GLU A 67 1.60 -28.28 0.20
C GLU A 67 0.51 -27.57 0.98
N LEU A 68 0.85 -26.47 1.61
CA LEU A 68 -0.09 -25.66 2.38
C LEU A 68 -1.24 -25.14 1.49
N LEU A 69 -0.92 -24.62 0.30
CA LEU A 69 -1.92 -24.12 -0.65
C LEU A 69 -2.76 -25.24 -1.31
N GLN A 70 -2.16 -26.43 -1.47
CA GLN A 70 -2.89 -27.60 -1.98
C GLN A 70 -3.75 -28.29 -0.93
N GLY A 71 -3.49 -28.02 0.36
CA GLY A 71 -4.20 -28.65 1.46
C GLY A 71 -3.86 -30.14 1.63
N ARG A 72 -2.66 -30.56 1.23
CA ARG A 72 -2.16 -31.96 1.36
C ARG A 72 -0.65 -32.00 1.34
N ARG A 73 -0.05 -33.03 1.98
CA ARG A 73 1.36 -33.35 1.78
C ARG A 73 1.59 -33.90 0.39
N VAL A 74 2.69 -33.52 -0.22
CA VAL A 74 3.16 -34.05 -1.48
C VAL A 74 4.17 -35.13 -1.15
N GLU A 75 3.89 -36.38 -1.53
CA GLU A 75 4.87 -37.46 -1.42
C GLU A 75 6.08 -37.15 -2.32
N GLU A 76 7.30 -37.49 -1.88
CA GLU A 76 8.57 -37.05 -2.47
C GLU A 76 8.74 -37.36 -3.98
N GLU A 77 7.86 -38.16 -4.59
CA GLU A 77 7.90 -38.51 -6.00
C GLU A 77 7.23 -37.50 -6.96
N GLN A 78 6.45 -36.54 -6.45
CA GLN A 78 5.88 -35.46 -7.28
C GLN A 78 6.73 -34.18 -7.18
N ARG A 79 7.91 -34.19 -7.81
CA ARG A 79 8.60 -32.95 -8.12
C ARG A 79 7.71 -32.11 -9.02
N PHE A 80 7.18 -31.03 -8.49
CA PHE A 80 6.49 -30.03 -9.31
C PHE A 80 7.39 -29.63 -10.47
N THR A 81 6.85 -29.68 -11.67
CA THR A 81 7.53 -29.10 -12.80
C THR A 81 7.68 -27.60 -12.54
N ARG A 82 8.73 -26.99 -13.09
CA ARG A 82 8.95 -25.53 -12.98
C ARG A 82 7.70 -24.74 -13.38
N GLU A 83 6.98 -25.23 -14.40
CA GLU A 83 5.74 -24.64 -14.90
C GLU A 83 4.59 -24.70 -13.88
N GLU A 84 4.42 -25.78 -13.15
CA GLU A 84 3.39 -25.91 -12.10
C GLU A 84 3.70 -25.01 -10.90
N THR A 85 4.99 -24.87 -10.53
CA THR A 85 5.44 -23.96 -9.49
C THR A 85 5.20 -22.51 -9.89
N GLU A 86 5.53 -22.14 -11.14
CA GLU A 86 5.28 -20.80 -11.68
C GLU A 86 3.78 -20.50 -11.77
N ASP A 87 2.95 -21.47 -12.12
CA ASP A 87 1.48 -21.32 -12.15
C ASP A 87 0.89 -21.16 -10.74
N LEU A 88 1.40 -21.90 -9.74
CA LEU A 88 1.00 -21.72 -8.33
C LEU A 88 1.40 -20.36 -7.80
N ILE A 89 2.63 -19.91 -8.08
CA ILE A 89 3.09 -18.57 -7.72
C ILE A 89 2.24 -17.50 -8.42
N ARG A 90 1.98 -17.66 -9.70
CA ARG A 90 1.12 -16.76 -10.47
C ARG A 90 -0.30 -16.71 -9.90
N LYS A 91 -0.88 -17.86 -9.55
CA LYS A 91 -2.19 -17.93 -8.89
C LYS A 91 -2.18 -17.24 -7.52
N ALA A 92 -1.16 -17.46 -6.70
CA ALA A 92 -1.02 -16.79 -5.41
C ALA A 92 -0.90 -15.27 -5.57
N LEU A 93 -0.14 -14.80 -6.55
CA LEU A 93 -0.02 -13.36 -6.87
C LEU A 93 -1.31 -12.77 -7.42
N THR A 94 -2.09 -13.51 -8.21
CA THR A 94 -3.38 -13.04 -8.76
C THR A 94 -4.49 -12.96 -7.71
N PHE A 95 -4.41 -13.69 -6.59
CA PHE A 95 -5.36 -13.56 -5.49
C PHE A 95 -5.27 -12.19 -4.76
N SER A 96 -4.12 -11.52 -4.86
CA SER A 96 -3.90 -10.19 -4.25
C SER A 96 -3.90 -9.04 -5.25
N ALA A 97 -3.90 -9.31 -6.56
CA ALA A 97 -3.75 -8.28 -7.57
C ALA A 97 -5.12 -7.75 -8.06
N GLU A 98 -5.22 -6.43 -8.12
CA GLU A 98 -6.34 -5.75 -8.78
C GLU A 98 -6.42 -6.20 -10.25
N PRO A 99 -7.62 -6.53 -10.80
CA PRO A 99 -7.76 -6.92 -12.20
C PRO A 99 -7.16 -5.88 -13.14
N PRO A 100 -6.39 -6.29 -14.17
CA PRO A 100 -5.70 -5.37 -15.07
C PRO A 100 -6.63 -4.39 -15.77
N GLU A 101 -7.88 -4.80 -16.03
CA GLU A 101 -8.91 -3.95 -16.63
C GLU A 101 -9.27 -2.74 -15.75
N ARG A 102 -9.42 -2.95 -14.44
CA ARG A 102 -9.69 -1.86 -13.48
C ARG A 102 -8.52 -0.89 -13.39
N ARG A 103 -7.30 -1.43 -13.37
CA ARG A 103 -6.07 -0.62 -13.37
C ARG A 103 -5.97 0.24 -14.64
N GLN A 104 -6.26 -0.32 -15.81
CA GLN A 104 -6.25 0.41 -17.08
C GLN A 104 -7.35 1.50 -17.13
N ALA A 105 -8.56 1.19 -16.69
CA ALA A 105 -9.64 2.15 -16.62
C ALA A 105 -9.31 3.33 -15.70
N ARG A 106 -8.70 3.04 -14.55
CA ARG A 106 -8.20 4.05 -13.62
C ARG A 106 -7.12 4.93 -14.25
N THR A 107 -6.13 4.31 -14.89
CA THR A 107 -5.04 5.04 -15.57
C THR A 107 -5.61 5.98 -16.62
N LYS A 108 -6.50 5.52 -17.49
CA LYS A 108 -7.14 6.37 -18.51
C LYS A 108 -7.90 7.55 -17.90
N LYS A 109 -8.52 7.36 -16.74
CA LYS A 109 -9.29 8.40 -16.06
C LYS A 109 -8.40 9.48 -15.44
N TYR A 110 -7.32 9.11 -14.77
CA TYR A 110 -6.51 10.04 -13.97
C TYR A 110 -5.28 10.59 -14.71
N LEU A 111 -4.79 9.89 -15.74
CA LEU A 111 -3.59 10.29 -16.49
C LEU A 111 -3.67 11.72 -17.05
N PRO A 112 -4.75 12.14 -17.75
CA PRO A 112 -4.79 13.48 -18.33
C PRO A 112 -4.75 14.56 -17.24
N VAL A 113 -5.49 14.41 -16.16
CA VAL A 113 -5.50 15.38 -15.05
C VAL A 113 -4.14 15.44 -14.38
N TYR A 114 -3.53 14.28 -14.13
CA TYR A 114 -2.20 14.20 -13.53
C TYR A 114 -1.13 14.87 -14.38
N VAL A 115 -1.11 14.62 -15.70
CA VAL A 115 -0.16 15.23 -16.63
C VAL A 115 -0.34 16.76 -16.66
N ILE A 116 -1.57 17.25 -16.67
CA ILE A 116 -1.85 18.71 -16.63
C ILE A 116 -1.30 19.30 -15.32
N CYS A 117 -1.55 18.67 -14.15
CA CYS A 117 -1.02 19.15 -12.88
C CYS A 117 0.52 19.13 -12.85
N CYS A 118 1.15 18.09 -13.40
CA CYS A 118 2.61 18.02 -13.49
C CYS A 118 3.19 19.16 -14.37
N VAL A 119 2.60 19.39 -15.55
CA VAL A 119 3.05 20.45 -16.45
C VAL A 119 2.88 21.83 -15.81
N LEU A 120 1.74 22.09 -15.18
CA LEU A 120 1.48 23.35 -14.47
C LEU A 120 2.46 23.53 -13.30
N GLY A 121 2.60 22.53 -12.43
CA GLY A 121 3.46 22.65 -11.25
C GLY A 121 4.94 22.82 -11.61
N VAL A 122 5.41 22.14 -12.68
CA VAL A 122 6.79 22.36 -13.18
C VAL A 122 6.93 23.75 -13.80
N ALA A 123 5.96 24.20 -14.59
CA ALA A 123 6.00 25.53 -15.20
C ALA A 123 6.00 26.64 -14.14
N GLU A 124 5.15 26.52 -13.10
CA GLU A 124 5.11 27.45 -11.97
C GLU A 124 6.43 27.43 -11.18
N ALA A 125 7.00 26.24 -10.90
CA ALA A 125 8.28 26.14 -10.21
C ALA A 125 9.42 26.80 -10.99
N LEU A 126 9.45 26.61 -12.32
CA LEU A 126 10.41 27.28 -13.21
C LEU A 126 10.21 28.78 -13.23
N ALA A 127 8.97 29.26 -13.24
CA ALA A 127 8.66 30.70 -13.17
C ALA A 127 9.13 31.32 -11.85
N VAL A 128 8.91 30.66 -10.72
CA VAL A 128 9.40 31.10 -9.39
C VAL A 128 10.92 31.15 -9.36
N TRP A 129 11.58 30.14 -9.92
CA TRP A 129 13.03 30.12 -10.03
C TRP A 129 13.57 31.23 -10.96
N ALA A 130 12.99 31.41 -12.14
CA ALA A 130 13.39 32.44 -13.10
C ALA A 130 13.15 33.88 -12.58
N ALA A 131 12.15 34.06 -11.72
CA ALA A 131 11.89 35.32 -11.03
C ALA A 131 12.88 35.63 -9.88
N GLY A 132 13.85 34.75 -9.61
CA GLY A 132 14.81 34.89 -8.50
C GLY A 132 14.14 34.81 -7.13
N LEU A 133 12.96 34.16 -7.05
CA LEU A 133 12.24 33.96 -5.80
C LEU A 133 12.67 32.68 -5.08
N ALA A 134 13.53 31.87 -5.69
CA ALA A 134 14.07 30.64 -5.10
C ALA A 134 15.43 30.83 -4.42
N ASP A 135 15.98 32.07 -4.42
CA ASP A 135 17.33 32.35 -3.90
C ASP A 135 17.36 32.42 -2.35
N ILE A 136 16.20 32.43 -1.70
CA ILE A 136 16.12 32.43 -0.24
C ILE A 136 16.32 30.99 0.28
N GLU A 137 17.18 30.84 1.29
CA GLU A 137 17.39 29.57 1.95
C GLU A 137 16.06 28.94 2.40
N GLY A 138 15.82 27.70 1.99
CA GLY A 138 14.59 26.97 2.27
C GLY A 138 13.49 27.07 1.20
N ALA A 139 13.40 28.16 0.42
CA ALA A 139 12.40 28.28 -0.63
C ALA A 139 12.63 27.27 -1.76
N LEU A 140 13.88 27.11 -2.19
CA LEU A 140 14.26 26.09 -3.17
C LEU A 140 14.00 24.68 -2.66
N ALA A 141 14.32 24.40 -1.38
CA ALA A 141 14.05 23.11 -0.78
C ALA A 141 12.54 22.80 -0.74
N LEU A 142 11.71 23.78 -0.37
CA LEU A 142 10.25 23.61 -0.35
C LEU A 142 9.68 23.36 -1.74
N LEU A 143 10.18 24.06 -2.78
CA LEU A 143 9.80 23.81 -4.17
C LEU A 143 10.16 22.39 -4.61
N ILE A 144 11.42 21.98 -4.38
CA ILE A 144 11.87 20.64 -4.74
C ILE A 144 11.06 19.56 -4.04
N ILE A 145 10.89 19.69 -2.72
CA ILE A 145 10.11 18.76 -1.92
C ILE A 145 8.68 18.67 -2.46
N GLY A 146 8.00 19.81 -2.63
CA GLY A 146 6.61 19.84 -3.08
C GLY A 146 6.41 19.21 -4.47
N VAL A 147 7.28 19.57 -5.43
CA VAL A 147 7.20 19.03 -6.79
C VAL A 147 7.57 17.54 -6.82
N VAL A 148 8.66 17.13 -6.17
CA VAL A 148 9.06 15.71 -6.11
C VAL A 148 8.00 14.86 -5.43
N PHE A 149 7.48 15.30 -4.29
CA PHE A 149 6.38 14.60 -3.61
C PHE A 149 5.15 14.52 -4.51
N GLY A 150 4.72 15.61 -5.10
CA GLY A 150 3.56 15.62 -5.99
C GLY A 150 3.73 14.70 -7.21
N VAL A 151 4.91 14.70 -7.84
CA VAL A 151 5.20 13.85 -9.00
C VAL A 151 5.33 12.39 -8.58
N VAL A 152 6.20 12.06 -7.64
CA VAL A 152 6.49 10.66 -7.30
C VAL A 152 5.31 10.00 -6.60
N TYR A 153 4.81 10.64 -5.53
CA TYR A 153 3.69 10.08 -4.76
C TYR A 153 2.37 10.17 -5.52
N GLY A 154 2.18 11.21 -6.33
CA GLY A 154 1.02 11.32 -7.21
C GLY A 154 0.98 10.21 -8.26
N ALA A 155 2.10 9.93 -8.92
CA ALA A 155 2.20 8.80 -9.85
C ALA A 155 1.90 7.47 -9.14
N TYR A 156 2.51 7.26 -7.97
CA TYR A 156 2.28 6.05 -7.20
C TYR A 156 0.81 5.89 -6.80
N ALA A 157 0.19 6.93 -6.22
CA ALA A 157 -1.19 6.88 -5.77
C ALA A 157 -2.20 6.69 -6.91
N MET A 158 -1.88 7.19 -8.11
CA MET A 158 -2.79 7.09 -9.26
C MET A 158 -2.65 5.78 -10.03
N PHE A 159 -1.42 5.27 -10.18
CA PHE A 159 -1.15 4.17 -11.10
C PHE A 159 -0.83 2.85 -10.43
N TRP A 160 -0.21 2.87 -9.24
CA TRP A 160 0.27 1.65 -8.59
C TRP A 160 -0.51 1.24 -7.34
N MET A 161 -1.02 2.22 -6.58
CA MET A 161 -1.71 1.90 -5.34
C MET A 161 -3.01 1.13 -5.58
N ALA A 162 -3.19 0.00 -4.88
CA ALA A 162 -4.36 -0.85 -5.01
C ALA A 162 -5.63 -0.15 -4.51
N GLU A 163 -6.74 -0.26 -5.25
CA GLU A 163 -8.03 0.34 -4.85
C GLU A 163 -8.80 -0.50 -3.84
N THR A 164 -8.48 -1.77 -3.77
CA THR A 164 -9.08 -2.71 -2.82
C THR A 164 -8.01 -3.31 -1.95
N LEU A 165 -8.25 -3.31 -0.66
CA LEU A 165 -7.41 -3.99 0.30
C LEU A 165 -7.73 -5.48 0.35
N PRO A 166 -6.76 -6.34 0.67
CA PRO A 166 -7.01 -7.73 1.02
C PRO A 166 -8.07 -7.83 2.14
N ARG A 167 -8.87 -8.89 2.13
CA ARG A 167 -9.92 -9.12 3.15
C ARG A 167 -9.42 -9.08 4.57
N TYR A 168 -8.16 -9.40 4.77
CA TYR A 168 -7.49 -9.34 6.07
C TYR A 168 -7.63 -7.95 6.75
N TYR A 169 -7.63 -6.86 5.98
CA TYR A 169 -7.84 -5.50 6.50
C TYR A 169 -9.27 -5.26 6.99
N ASP A 170 -10.27 -5.92 6.41
CA ASP A 170 -11.66 -5.81 6.87
C ASP A 170 -11.92 -6.62 8.13
N GLU A 171 -11.12 -7.66 8.37
CA GLU A 171 -11.28 -8.59 9.48
C GLU A 171 -10.45 -8.22 10.70
N ASN A 172 -9.39 -7.44 10.52
CA ASN A 172 -8.43 -7.06 11.56
C ASN A 172 -8.29 -5.53 11.65
N ARG A 173 -7.99 -5.04 12.85
CA ARG A 173 -7.73 -3.61 13.08
C ARG A 173 -6.28 -3.28 12.74
N ILE A 174 -6.03 -3.00 11.45
CA ILE A 174 -4.69 -2.71 10.96
C ILE A 174 -4.59 -1.22 10.64
N CYS A 175 -3.63 -0.55 11.27
CA CYS A 175 -3.33 0.87 11.07
C CYS A 175 -2.13 1.10 10.15
N ASN A 176 -1.53 0.04 9.61
CA ASN A 176 -0.37 0.13 8.72
C ASN A 176 -0.69 -0.49 7.36
N PHE A 177 -0.46 0.27 6.30
CA PHE A 177 -0.53 -0.22 4.92
C PHE A 177 0.87 -0.22 4.32
N ALA A 178 1.28 -1.36 3.77
CA ALA A 178 2.55 -1.51 3.09
C ALA A 178 2.33 -2.09 1.69
N GLN A 179 2.88 -1.45 0.68
CA GLN A 179 2.89 -1.95 -0.69
C GLN A 179 4.23 -1.60 -1.35
N GLY A 180 5.11 -2.60 -1.52
CA GLY A 180 6.47 -2.39 -1.98
C GLY A 180 7.27 -1.51 -1.01
N ALA A 181 7.87 -0.44 -1.52
CA ALA A 181 8.63 0.52 -0.71
C ALA A 181 7.75 1.53 0.06
N PHE A 182 6.44 1.54 -0.19
CA PHE A 182 5.53 2.50 0.42
C PHE A 182 4.88 1.94 1.67
N HIS A 183 5.00 2.71 2.77
CA HIS A 183 4.36 2.44 4.04
C HIS A 183 3.54 3.66 4.43
N ILE A 184 2.26 3.45 4.71
CA ILE A 184 1.36 4.50 5.21
C ILE A 184 0.88 4.07 6.60
N HIS A 185 1.20 4.87 7.59
CA HIS A 185 0.72 4.71 8.95
C HIS A 185 0.07 6.03 9.39
N ILE A 186 -1.24 6.02 9.62
CA ILE A 186 -1.94 7.16 10.20
C ILE A 186 -2.43 6.73 11.58
N PRO A 187 -1.90 7.33 12.65
CA PRO A 187 -2.30 7.00 14.00
C PRO A 187 -3.81 7.15 14.19
N GLY A 188 -4.44 6.11 14.79
CA GLY A 188 -5.87 6.12 15.07
C GLY A 188 -6.77 5.71 13.89
N ILE A 189 -6.25 5.53 12.68
CA ILE A 189 -7.03 5.07 11.52
C ILE A 189 -6.74 3.60 11.26
N TYR A 190 -7.78 2.77 11.30
CA TYR A 190 -7.72 1.37 10.89
C TYR A 190 -8.20 1.26 9.44
N TYR A 191 -7.34 0.73 8.55
CA TYR A 191 -7.66 0.59 7.14
C TYR A 191 -8.60 -0.60 6.91
N ASN A 192 -9.62 -0.37 6.08
CA ASN A 192 -10.56 -1.38 5.60
C ASN A 192 -11.11 -0.94 4.23
N ASN A 193 -11.74 -1.83 3.48
CA ASN A 193 -12.27 -1.53 2.15
C ASN A 193 -13.37 -0.44 2.15
N ARG A 194 -13.98 -0.18 3.32
CA ARG A 194 -15.01 0.86 3.47
C ARG A 194 -14.39 2.26 3.45
N ASN A 195 -13.28 2.46 4.18
CA ASN A 195 -12.61 3.76 4.30
C ASN A 195 -11.45 3.94 3.32
N TRP A 196 -10.85 2.85 2.83
CA TRP A 196 -9.67 2.89 1.97
C TRP A 196 -9.85 3.75 0.71
N LYS A 197 -11.00 3.67 0.06
CA LYS A 197 -11.33 4.51 -1.10
C LYS A 197 -11.31 6.02 -0.81
N HIS A 198 -11.66 6.41 0.42
CA HIS A 198 -11.61 7.80 0.86
C HIS A 198 -10.18 8.25 1.14
N VAL A 199 -9.39 7.39 1.80
CA VAL A 199 -7.95 7.60 2.02
C VAL A 199 -7.22 7.78 0.70
N LEU A 200 -7.44 6.88 -0.28
CA LEU A 200 -6.85 7.00 -1.61
C LEU A 200 -7.26 8.28 -2.35
N ARG A 201 -8.54 8.65 -2.25
CA ARG A 201 -9.02 9.89 -2.86
C ARG A 201 -8.35 11.11 -2.23
N ALA A 202 -8.28 11.17 -0.92
CA ALA A 202 -7.60 12.24 -0.20
C ALA A 202 -6.13 12.33 -0.62
N PHE A 203 -5.43 11.21 -0.68
CA PHE A 203 -4.04 11.14 -1.07
C PHE A 203 -3.79 11.59 -2.52
N ARG A 204 -4.67 11.19 -3.46
CA ARG A 204 -4.62 11.62 -4.85
C ARG A 204 -4.86 13.12 -4.99
N VAL A 205 -5.89 13.65 -4.33
CA VAL A 205 -6.19 15.09 -4.34
C VAL A 205 -5.05 15.87 -3.73
N TRP A 206 -4.54 15.43 -2.57
CA TRP A 206 -3.42 16.08 -1.90
C TRP A 206 -2.17 16.14 -2.78
N SER A 207 -1.82 15.03 -3.47
CA SER A 207 -0.67 15.00 -4.39
C SER A 207 -0.82 15.98 -5.55
N MET A 208 -2.01 16.11 -6.12
CA MET A 208 -2.28 17.08 -7.20
C MET A 208 -2.27 18.51 -6.67
N MET A 209 -2.87 18.76 -5.50
CA MET A 209 -2.83 20.08 -4.86
C MET A 209 -1.41 20.49 -4.50
N SER A 210 -0.58 19.57 -4.04
CA SER A 210 0.82 19.82 -3.77
C SER A 210 1.56 20.35 -5.02
N LEU A 211 1.35 19.72 -6.18
CA LEU A 211 1.97 20.16 -7.44
C LEU A 211 1.59 21.61 -7.83
N VAL A 212 0.33 21.97 -7.65
CA VAL A 212 -0.20 23.25 -8.14
C VAL A 212 -0.11 24.35 -7.09
N LEU A 213 -0.21 24.05 -5.78
CA LEU A 213 -0.25 25.06 -4.75
C LEU A 213 1.11 25.38 -4.12
N VAL A 214 2.04 24.40 -4.09
CA VAL A 214 3.34 24.64 -3.44
C VAL A 214 4.15 25.74 -4.12
N PRO A 215 4.28 25.79 -5.47
CA PRO A 215 5.06 26.86 -6.10
C PRO A 215 4.52 28.26 -5.83
N PRO A 216 3.22 28.59 -6.03
CA PRO A 216 2.72 29.93 -5.73
C PRO A 216 2.74 30.26 -4.23
N CYS A 217 2.52 29.28 -3.34
CA CYS A 217 2.66 29.48 -1.90
C CYS A 217 4.10 29.82 -1.52
N THR A 218 5.09 29.16 -2.16
CA THR A 218 6.50 29.49 -1.96
C THR A 218 6.83 30.89 -2.44
N ALA A 219 6.35 31.27 -3.63
CA ALA A 219 6.52 32.64 -4.14
C ALA A 219 5.92 33.68 -3.21
N GLY A 220 4.71 33.44 -2.70
CA GLY A 220 4.05 34.31 -1.72
C GLY A 220 4.83 34.43 -0.41
N ALA A 221 5.34 33.33 0.12
CA ALA A 221 6.16 33.31 1.34
C ALA A 221 7.45 34.15 1.16
N VAL A 222 8.14 33.97 0.04
CA VAL A 222 9.35 34.72 -0.30
C VAL A 222 9.05 36.22 -0.46
N PHE A 223 7.92 36.57 -1.11
CA PHE A 223 7.50 37.94 -1.25
C PHE A 223 7.24 38.60 0.11
N VAL A 224 6.53 37.89 1.01
CA VAL A 224 6.27 38.38 2.38
C VAL A 224 7.59 38.55 3.15
N GLU A 225 8.50 37.60 3.06
CA GLU A 225 9.81 37.70 3.72
C GLU A 225 10.63 38.88 3.25
N ARG A 226 10.66 39.14 1.94
CA ARG A 226 11.37 40.31 1.35
C ARG A 226 10.76 41.64 1.79
N THR A 227 9.45 41.69 2.05
CA THR A 227 8.75 42.93 2.41
C THR A 227 8.71 43.19 3.92
N THR A 228 8.63 42.15 4.73
CA THR A 228 8.44 42.24 6.19
C THR A 228 9.64 41.76 7.00
N GLY A 229 10.58 41.06 6.41
CA GLY A 229 11.71 40.42 7.12
C GLY A 229 11.32 39.16 7.94
N TRP A 230 10.07 38.71 7.87
CA TRP A 230 9.60 37.55 8.63
C TRP A 230 9.79 36.26 7.84
N GLN A 231 10.42 35.25 8.45
CA GLN A 231 10.64 33.92 7.83
C GLN A 231 9.35 33.09 7.76
N VAL A 232 8.46 33.46 6.84
CA VAL A 232 7.12 32.85 6.70
C VAL A 232 7.20 31.45 6.05
N TRP A 233 8.26 31.16 5.30
CA TRP A 233 8.44 29.86 4.63
C TRP A 233 8.45 28.68 5.61
N VAL A 234 8.93 28.87 6.85
CA VAL A 234 8.87 27.86 7.90
C VAL A 234 7.42 27.51 8.25
N ALA A 235 6.56 28.53 8.36
CA ALA A 235 5.13 28.32 8.62
C ALA A 235 4.46 27.59 7.45
N VAL A 236 4.79 27.93 6.20
CA VAL A 236 4.29 27.25 5.00
C VAL A 236 4.72 25.78 4.99
N LEU A 237 5.97 25.49 5.32
CA LEU A 237 6.49 24.11 5.41
C LEU A 237 5.77 23.32 6.50
N VAL A 238 5.57 23.90 7.67
CA VAL A 238 4.86 23.24 8.79
C VAL A 238 3.41 22.95 8.40
N VAL A 239 2.70 23.89 7.78
CA VAL A 239 1.33 23.69 7.30
C VAL A 239 1.29 22.61 6.21
N TYR A 240 2.26 22.62 5.30
CA TYR A 240 2.35 21.58 4.24
C TYR A 240 2.55 20.19 4.83
N ILE A 241 3.48 20.03 5.78
CA ILE A 241 3.70 18.75 6.46
C ILE A 241 2.46 18.33 7.27
N ALA A 242 1.85 19.27 8.01
CA ALA A 242 0.63 18.99 8.78
C ALA A 242 -0.57 18.59 7.90
N SER A 243 -0.62 19.04 6.65
CA SER A 243 -1.67 18.65 5.70
C SER A 243 -1.57 17.21 5.20
N LEU A 244 -0.45 16.52 5.50
CA LEU A 244 -0.24 15.09 5.20
C LEU A 244 -0.98 14.15 6.17
N PHE A 245 -1.30 14.66 7.37
CA PHE A 245 -1.94 13.92 8.47
C PHE A 245 -3.37 14.36 8.68
#